data_7469eec24b1f0bfe82475f54fc222f6e
#
_entry.id   7469eec24b1f0bfe82475f54fc222f6e
#
_cell.length_a   1.000
_cell.length_b   1.000
_cell.length_c   1.000
_cell.angle_alpha   90.00
_cell.angle_beta   90.00
_cell.angle_gamma   90.00
#
_symmetry.space_group_name_H-M   'P 1'
#
loop_
_entity.id
_entity.type
_entity.pdbx_description
1 polymer ?
#
loop_
_entity_poly.entity_id
_entity_poly.type
_entity_poly.pdbx_seq_one_letter_code
_entity_poly.pdbx_strand_id
1 'polypeptide(L)'
;MKVYDLRTEYRKNPIGLATQLPRFSWKMESEKQNTVQKSYAISVMKEEGTVVWDSGVVESEDSVLVPYGGKPLDPETVYRVTVKVCDNHGENAMEAADFETGIFHGTDFLAEMLTHDFPPEETACPVFYRDFPCDEKKRIYRARAYVTAHGVYEMRLNGKRVGEDHMSPGWTSYHHRLQYQIYDITELLDKHNHVEITVGNGWYKGIIGFIGQSEFYGSRVGTFMEIHVFYEDG
;
A
#
# COMPACT_ATOMS: atom_id res chain seq x y z
N MET A 1 -2.57 -25.19 20.79
CA MET A 1 -1.92 -23.89 20.47
C MET A 1 -2.48 -23.33 19.15
N LYS A 2 -2.57 -22.00 19.00
CA LYS A 2 -2.97 -21.30 17.77
C LYS A 2 -2.01 -20.15 17.51
N VAL A 3 -1.62 -19.95 16.24
CA VAL A 3 -0.94 -18.76 15.76
C VAL A 3 -1.95 -17.86 15.08
N TYR A 4 -1.88 -16.57 15.28
CA TYR A 4 -2.85 -15.60 14.75
C TYR A 4 -2.25 -14.21 14.63
N ASP A 5 -2.97 -13.28 14.00
CA ASP A 5 -2.58 -11.88 13.80
C ASP A 5 -1.23 -11.75 13.08
N LEU A 6 -1.00 -12.61 12.06
CA LEU A 6 0.20 -12.50 11.21
C LEU A 6 0.14 -11.18 10.44
N ARG A 7 1.21 -10.40 10.57
CA ARG A 7 1.37 -9.08 9.97
C ARG A 7 2.65 -8.99 9.17
N THR A 8 2.58 -8.28 8.08
CA THR A 8 3.75 -7.82 7.33
C THR A 8 3.98 -6.36 7.66
N GLU A 9 5.17 -6.00 8.11
CA GLU A 9 5.45 -4.74 8.79
C GLU A 9 4.50 -4.56 9.99
N TYR A 10 3.59 -3.62 9.96
CA TYR A 10 2.64 -3.39 11.04
C TYR A 10 1.19 -3.67 10.63
N ARG A 11 0.96 -4.17 9.40
CA ARG A 11 -0.36 -4.25 8.77
C ARG A 11 -0.76 -5.69 8.46
N LYS A 12 -2.06 -5.94 8.43
CA LYS A 12 -2.66 -7.18 7.93
C LYS A 12 -2.89 -7.06 6.44
N ASN A 13 -2.44 -8.04 5.68
CA ASN A 13 -2.61 -8.11 4.22
C ASN A 13 -2.38 -6.76 3.52
N PRO A 14 -1.24 -6.09 3.78
CA PRO A 14 -1.00 -4.79 3.18
C PRO A 14 -0.83 -4.89 1.67
N ILE A 15 -1.36 -3.91 0.96
CA ILE A 15 -1.02 -3.63 -0.43
C ILE A 15 -0.04 -2.46 -0.49
N GLY A 16 0.88 -2.50 -1.45
CA GLY A 16 1.79 -1.40 -1.71
C GLY A 16 2.89 -1.19 -0.67
N LEU A 17 3.49 -2.26 -0.17
CA LEU A 17 4.65 -2.12 0.71
C LEU A 17 5.80 -1.41 0.00
N ALA A 18 6.35 -0.38 0.65
CA ALA A 18 7.47 0.42 0.14
C ALA A 18 8.85 -0.19 0.49
N THR A 19 8.92 -1.44 0.92
CA THR A 19 10.17 -2.12 1.29
C THR A 19 10.31 -3.44 0.56
N GLN A 20 11.52 -3.69 0.06
CA GLN A 20 11.90 -4.96 -0.58
C GLN A 20 12.27 -6.05 0.44
N LEU A 21 12.51 -5.67 1.70
CA LEU A 21 12.92 -6.57 2.79
C LEU A 21 11.97 -6.37 3.96
N PRO A 22 10.73 -6.87 3.89
CA PRO A 22 9.73 -6.70 4.93
C PRO A 22 10.06 -7.50 6.19
N ARG A 23 9.36 -7.19 7.28
CA ARG A 23 9.44 -7.90 8.55
C ARG A 23 8.08 -8.45 8.90
N PHE A 24 8.08 -9.59 9.62
CA PHE A 24 6.87 -10.31 9.98
C PHE A 24 6.66 -10.32 11.49
N SER A 25 5.41 -10.27 11.92
CA SER A 25 5.03 -10.40 13.32
C SER A 25 3.79 -11.27 13.44
N TRP A 26 3.73 -12.05 14.50
CA TRP A 26 2.58 -12.92 14.80
C TRP A 26 2.37 -13.02 16.29
N LYS A 27 1.22 -13.53 16.68
CA LYS A 27 0.86 -13.83 18.05
C LYS A 27 0.53 -15.31 18.18
N MET A 28 0.69 -15.84 19.39
CA MET A 28 0.25 -17.19 19.72
C MET A 28 -0.61 -17.17 20.98
N GLU A 29 -1.50 -18.13 21.08
CA GLU A 29 -2.31 -18.42 22.26
C GLU A 29 -2.38 -19.93 22.49
N SER A 30 -2.49 -20.34 23.75
CA SER A 30 -2.62 -21.73 24.15
C SER A 30 -3.49 -21.84 25.42
N GLU A 31 -4.21 -22.91 25.54
CA GLU A 31 -4.94 -23.24 26.78
C GLU A 31 -4.01 -23.81 27.86
N LYS A 32 -2.79 -24.22 27.48
CA LYS A 32 -1.78 -24.69 28.43
C LYS A 32 -1.05 -23.54 29.08
N GLN A 33 -0.84 -23.64 30.38
CA GLN A 33 -0.05 -22.65 31.12
C GLN A 33 1.43 -22.74 30.78
N ASN A 34 2.14 -21.63 30.91
CA ASN A 34 3.58 -21.50 30.63
C ASN A 34 3.98 -21.95 29.20
N THR A 35 3.09 -21.75 28.23
CA THR A 35 3.40 -21.98 26.84
C THR A 35 4.23 -20.83 26.29
N VAL A 36 5.38 -21.17 25.73
CA VAL A 36 6.29 -20.21 25.04
C VAL A 36 6.68 -20.79 23.70
N GLN A 37 6.91 -19.93 22.73
CA GLN A 37 7.47 -20.32 21.44
C GLN A 37 8.88 -20.86 21.65
N LYS A 38 9.20 -22.00 21.03
CA LYS A 38 10.53 -22.60 21.01
C LYS A 38 11.22 -22.35 19.69
N SER A 39 10.48 -22.49 18.59
CA SER A 39 11.03 -22.29 17.25
C SER A 39 9.94 -21.80 16.29
N TYR A 40 10.39 -21.24 15.17
CA TYR A 40 9.55 -20.90 14.04
C TYR A 40 10.19 -21.33 12.71
N ALA A 41 9.37 -21.40 11.67
CA ALA A 41 9.82 -21.45 10.28
C ALA A 41 8.93 -20.51 9.44
N ILE A 42 9.54 -19.69 8.60
CA ILE A 42 8.84 -18.73 7.74
C ILE A 42 9.13 -19.11 6.29
N SER A 43 8.09 -19.20 5.47
CA SER A 43 8.23 -19.30 4.03
C SER A 43 7.49 -18.16 3.34
N VAL A 44 8.08 -17.62 2.28
CA VAL A 44 7.49 -16.60 1.43
C VAL A 44 7.47 -17.11 0.00
N MET A 45 6.31 -17.06 -0.62
CA MET A 45 6.11 -17.48 -2.00
C MET A 45 5.34 -16.42 -2.80
N LYS A 46 5.59 -16.35 -4.09
CA LYS A 46 4.77 -15.61 -5.02
C LYS A 46 3.41 -16.28 -5.19
N GLU A 47 2.44 -15.55 -5.69
CA GLU A 47 1.07 -16.04 -5.89
C GLU A 47 1.01 -17.29 -6.79
N GLU A 48 1.85 -17.35 -7.83
CA GLU A 48 1.95 -18.50 -8.70
C GLU A 48 2.61 -19.74 -8.03
N GLY A 49 2.96 -19.65 -6.74
CA GLY A 49 3.50 -20.78 -5.95
C GLY A 49 5.03 -20.87 -5.90
N THR A 50 5.77 -19.98 -6.55
CA THR A 50 7.23 -19.95 -6.49
C THR A 50 7.71 -19.51 -5.12
N VAL A 51 8.40 -20.37 -4.38
CA VAL A 51 9.04 -20.04 -3.10
C VAL A 51 10.24 -19.14 -3.36
N VAL A 52 10.21 -17.93 -2.79
CA VAL A 52 11.29 -16.94 -2.89
C VAL A 52 12.19 -16.93 -1.67
N TRP A 53 11.71 -17.45 -0.55
CA TRP A 53 12.49 -17.59 0.68
C TRP A 53 11.87 -18.62 1.62
N ASP A 54 12.73 -19.36 2.29
CA ASP A 54 12.41 -20.25 3.40
C ASP A 54 13.50 -20.10 4.46
N SER A 55 13.11 -19.78 5.69
CA SER A 55 14.07 -19.61 6.80
C SER A 55 14.62 -20.94 7.31
N GLY A 56 14.00 -22.07 6.95
CA GLY A 56 14.15 -23.31 7.70
C GLY A 56 13.60 -23.14 9.13
N VAL A 57 13.92 -24.11 9.99
CA VAL A 57 13.57 -24.03 11.42
C VAL A 57 14.58 -23.15 12.14
N VAL A 58 14.09 -22.12 12.82
CA VAL A 58 14.88 -21.19 13.63
C VAL A 58 14.49 -21.37 15.09
N GLU A 59 15.43 -21.78 15.93
CA GLU A 59 15.25 -21.88 17.38
C GLU A 59 15.29 -20.46 17.99
N SER A 60 14.10 -19.89 18.23
CA SER A 60 13.94 -18.52 18.76
C SER A 60 12.54 -18.32 19.34
N GLU A 61 12.46 -17.47 20.34
CA GLU A 61 11.21 -16.96 20.92
C GLU A 61 10.72 -15.69 20.22
N ASP A 62 11.48 -15.14 19.27
CA ASP A 62 11.12 -13.92 18.55
C ASP A 62 9.86 -14.13 17.70
N SER A 63 8.94 -13.19 17.80
CA SER A 63 7.68 -13.17 17.02
C SER A 63 7.27 -11.76 16.58
N VAL A 64 8.16 -10.79 16.78
CA VAL A 64 7.89 -9.38 16.47
C VAL A 64 8.96 -8.84 15.54
N LEU A 65 8.53 -8.35 14.38
CA LEU A 65 9.38 -7.73 13.37
C LEU A 65 10.57 -8.62 12.94
N VAL A 66 10.32 -9.92 12.85
CA VAL A 66 11.30 -10.91 12.35
C VAL A 66 11.60 -10.59 10.88
N PRO A 67 12.88 -10.35 10.53
CA PRO A 67 13.22 -9.89 9.19
C PRO A 67 13.08 -10.99 8.13
N TYR A 68 12.62 -10.59 6.95
CA TYR A 68 12.76 -11.38 5.74
C TYR A 68 14.23 -11.49 5.36
N GLY A 69 14.72 -12.70 5.21
CA GLY A 69 16.15 -12.99 4.93
C GLY A 69 16.45 -13.42 3.49
N GLY A 70 15.48 -13.28 2.59
CA GLY A 70 15.64 -13.64 1.17
C GLY A 70 16.28 -12.53 0.33
N LYS A 71 16.27 -12.73 -0.98
CA LYS A 71 16.65 -11.69 -1.94
C LYS A 71 15.62 -10.57 -1.93
N PRO A 72 16.00 -9.31 -2.31
CA PRO A 72 15.03 -8.23 -2.48
C PRO A 72 13.81 -8.68 -3.29
N LEU A 73 12.62 -8.36 -2.79
CA LEU A 73 11.37 -8.70 -3.45
C LEU A 73 11.14 -7.81 -4.68
N ASP A 74 10.42 -8.35 -5.65
CA ASP A 74 10.04 -7.62 -6.87
C ASP A 74 8.96 -6.57 -6.56
N PRO A 75 8.89 -5.46 -7.32
CA PRO A 75 7.81 -4.47 -7.20
C PRO A 75 6.47 -5.06 -7.66
N GLU A 76 5.36 -4.46 -7.21
CA GLU A 76 3.99 -4.73 -7.67
C GLU A 76 3.61 -6.22 -7.67
N THR A 77 4.18 -6.99 -6.73
CA THR A 77 4.05 -8.44 -6.70
C THR A 77 3.31 -8.89 -5.45
N VAL A 78 2.37 -9.81 -5.63
CA VAL A 78 1.65 -10.45 -4.53
C VAL A 78 2.46 -11.62 -3.99
N TYR A 79 2.58 -11.66 -2.68
CA TYR A 79 3.27 -12.71 -1.94
C TYR A 79 2.39 -13.28 -0.85
N ARG A 80 2.57 -14.56 -0.57
CA ARG A 80 2.03 -15.23 0.60
C ARG A 80 3.16 -15.56 1.57
N VAL A 81 3.02 -15.13 2.81
CA VAL A 81 3.88 -15.53 3.92
C VAL A 81 3.16 -16.58 4.76
N THR A 82 3.87 -17.63 5.12
CA THR A 82 3.40 -18.66 6.07
C THR A 82 4.38 -18.74 7.22
N VAL A 83 3.88 -18.69 8.44
CA VAL A 83 4.65 -18.88 9.67
C VAL A 83 4.18 -20.16 10.35
N LYS A 84 5.10 -21.07 10.61
CA LYS A 84 4.90 -22.27 11.43
C LYS A 84 5.62 -22.07 12.75
N VAL A 85 4.95 -22.38 13.86
CA VAL A 85 5.49 -22.20 15.22
C VAL A 85 5.42 -23.53 15.95
N CYS A 86 6.48 -23.86 16.68
CA CYS A 86 6.51 -24.97 17.64
C CYS A 86 6.69 -24.38 19.04
N ASP A 87 5.90 -24.87 20.00
CA ASP A 87 6.01 -24.45 21.39
C ASP A 87 6.88 -25.39 22.24
N ASN A 88 7.09 -25.03 23.50
CA ASN A 88 7.86 -25.81 24.49
C ASN A 88 7.16 -27.13 24.90
N HIS A 89 5.90 -27.36 24.53
CA HIS A 89 5.18 -28.62 24.73
C HIS A 89 5.22 -29.50 23.49
N GLY A 90 5.87 -29.07 22.40
CA GLY A 90 5.92 -29.78 21.13
C GLY A 90 4.67 -29.66 20.27
N GLU A 91 3.77 -28.73 20.59
CA GLU A 91 2.63 -28.43 19.75
C GLU A 91 3.04 -27.52 18.58
N ASN A 92 2.43 -27.75 17.44
CA ASN A 92 2.68 -26.97 16.22
C ASN A 92 1.41 -26.29 15.77
N ALA A 93 1.54 -25.06 15.33
CA ALA A 93 0.48 -24.31 14.66
C ALA A 93 1.07 -23.46 13.52
N MET A 94 0.22 -23.03 12.60
CA MET A 94 0.62 -22.17 11.50
C MET A 94 -0.44 -21.15 11.18
N GLU A 95 0.01 -20.04 10.59
CA GLU A 95 -0.83 -18.97 10.05
C GLU A 95 -0.23 -18.53 8.71
N ALA A 96 -1.10 -18.09 7.79
CA ALA A 96 -0.69 -17.54 6.51
C ALA A 96 -1.39 -16.21 6.25
N ALA A 97 -0.70 -15.30 5.57
CA ALA A 97 -1.22 -13.99 5.20
C ALA A 97 -0.66 -13.58 3.84
N ASP A 98 -1.40 -12.76 3.12
CA ASP A 98 -0.94 -12.21 1.86
C ASP A 98 -0.40 -10.78 2.07
N PHE A 99 0.52 -10.36 1.21
CA PHE A 99 0.95 -8.98 1.12
C PHE A 99 1.38 -8.65 -0.31
N GLU A 100 1.34 -7.39 -0.66
CA GLU A 100 1.72 -6.92 -1.98
C GLU A 100 2.75 -5.79 -1.85
N THR A 101 3.81 -5.87 -2.63
CA THR A 101 4.80 -4.80 -2.76
C THR A 101 4.27 -3.70 -3.67
N GLY A 102 4.69 -2.46 -3.41
CA GLY A 102 4.42 -1.32 -4.28
C GLY A 102 5.57 -1.04 -5.23
N ILE A 103 5.53 0.13 -5.85
CA ILE A 103 6.65 0.71 -6.59
C ILE A 103 7.66 1.24 -5.59
N PHE A 104 8.94 0.89 -5.73
CA PHE A 104 9.95 1.20 -4.73
C PHE A 104 10.64 2.56 -4.95
N HIS A 105 10.72 3.02 -6.19
CA HIS A 105 11.40 4.27 -6.54
C HIS A 105 10.46 5.22 -7.27
N GLY A 106 10.49 6.49 -6.90
CA GLY A 106 9.67 7.53 -7.56
C GLY A 106 9.99 7.68 -9.04
N THR A 107 11.19 7.28 -9.48
CA THR A 107 11.62 7.29 -10.88
C THR A 107 10.98 6.18 -11.73
N ASP A 108 10.34 5.21 -11.11
CA ASP A 108 9.71 4.09 -11.79
C ASP A 108 8.26 4.44 -12.23
N PHE A 109 7.74 5.58 -11.77
CA PHE A 109 6.47 6.12 -12.24
C PHE A 109 6.62 6.80 -13.60
N LEU A 110 5.62 6.64 -14.45
CA LEU A 110 5.57 7.24 -15.79
C LEU A 110 4.77 8.56 -15.82
N ALA A 111 3.80 8.71 -14.91
CA ALA A 111 2.98 9.89 -14.84
C ALA A 111 3.77 11.10 -14.28
N GLU A 112 3.34 12.28 -14.67
CA GLU A 112 3.85 13.54 -14.15
C GLU A 112 2.84 14.22 -13.23
N MET A 113 3.33 15.09 -12.35
CA MET A 113 2.47 15.91 -11.49
C MET A 113 1.72 16.93 -12.36
N LEU A 114 0.40 16.87 -12.33
CA LEU A 114 -0.48 17.83 -13.00
C LEU A 114 -0.82 18.95 -12.04
N THR A 115 -0.88 20.18 -12.54
CA THR A 115 -1.35 21.36 -11.83
C THR A 115 -2.39 22.10 -12.66
N HIS A 116 -3.07 23.07 -12.05
CA HIS A 116 -4.04 23.95 -12.71
C HIS A 116 -3.44 25.31 -13.07
N ASP A 117 -4.07 26.02 -13.98
CA ASP A 117 -3.74 27.37 -14.39
C ASP A 117 -4.79 28.43 -13.95
N PHE A 118 -5.55 28.13 -12.90
CA PHE A 118 -6.50 29.08 -12.33
C PHE A 118 -5.82 30.37 -11.94
N PRO A 119 -6.50 31.51 -12.09
CA PRO A 119 -5.98 32.78 -11.63
C PRO A 119 -5.76 32.78 -10.11
N PRO A 120 -4.81 33.58 -9.59
CA PRO A 120 -4.43 33.54 -8.17
C PRO A 120 -5.58 33.78 -7.19
N GLU A 121 -6.60 34.55 -7.60
CA GLU A 121 -7.78 34.85 -6.81
C GLU A 121 -8.83 33.73 -6.75
N GLU A 122 -8.69 32.69 -7.58
CA GLU A 122 -9.59 31.55 -7.58
C GLU A 122 -9.37 30.68 -6.34
N THR A 123 -10.44 30.41 -5.62
CA THR A 123 -10.44 29.63 -4.37
C THR A 123 -11.07 28.26 -4.51
N ALA A 124 -11.65 27.95 -5.68
CA ALA A 124 -12.23 26.64 -5.94
C ALA A 124 -11.18 25.53 -5.93
N CYS A 125 -11.54 24.39 -5.41
CA CYS A 125 -10.71 23.19 -5.52
C CYS A 125 -10.72 22.70 -6.98
N PRO A 126 -9.56 22.58 -7.64
CA PRO A 126 -9.53 22.01 -8.99
C PRO A 126 -9.95 20.55 -8.97
N VAL A 127 -10.65 20.14 -10.03
CA VAL A 127 -11.01 18.76 -10.32
C VAL A 127 -10.24 18.33 -11.55
N PHE A 128 -9.37 17.35 -11.39
CA PHE A 128 -8.66 16.71 -12.49
C PHE A 128 -9.44 15.45 -12.87
N TYR A 129 -9.68 15.24 -14.14
CA TYR A 129 -10.46 14.09 -14.60
C TYR A 129 -9.91 13.49 -15.88
N ARG A 130 -10.20 12.21 -16.10
CA ARG A 130 -9.85 11.48 -17.31
C ARG A 130 -10.81 10.33 -17.55
N ASP A 131 -11.16 10.15 -18.83
CA ASP A 131 -11.83 8.95 -19.31
C ASP A 131 -10.80 7.97 -19.87
N PHE A 132 -10.96 6.68 -19.59
CA PHE A 132 -10.09 5.64 -20.13
C PHE A 132 -10.85 4.32 -20.31
N PRO A 133 -10.56 3.54 -21.37
CA PRO A 133 -11.10 2.21 -21.55
C PRO A 133 -10.22 1.15 -20.89
N CYS A 134 -10.83 0.04 -20.48
CA CYS A 134 -10.14 -1.24 -20.28
C CYS A 134 -10.26 -2.11 -21.54
N ASP A 135 -9.35 -3.08 -21.71
CA ASP A 135 -9.44 -4.03 -22.80
C ASP A 135 -10.64 -4.97 -22.57
N GLU A 136 -11.68 -4.81 -23.39
CA GLU A 136 -12.93 -5.59 -23.28
C GLU A 136 -12.77 -7.09 -23.61
N LYS A 137 -11.67 -7.46 -24.26
CA LYS A 137 -11.39 -8.85 -24.64
C LYS A 137 -10.66 -9.63 -23.54
N LYS A 138 -10.14 -8.92 -22.55
CA LYS A 138 -9.34 -9.47 -21.47
C LYS A 138 -10.09 -9.40 -20.16
N ARG A 139 -9.91 -10.41 -19.34
CA ARG A 139 -10.43 -10.38 -17.97
C ARG A 139 -9.45 -9.69 -17.06
N ILE A 140 -9.94 -8.68 -16.31
CA ILE A 140 -9.15 -7.99 -15.31
C ILE A 140 -8.95 -8.95 -14.14
N TYR A 141 -7.69 -9.19 -13.80
CA TYR A 141 -7.28 -9.97 -12.66
C TYR A 141 -7.17 -9.09 -11.41
N ARG A 142 -6.53 -7.93 -11.57
CA ARG A 142 -6.27 -7.00 -10.49
C ARG A 142 -6.04 -5.59 -11.05
N ALA A 143 -6.41 -4.56 -10.29
CA ALA A 143 -6.07 -3.18 -10.65
C ALA A 143 -5.67 -2.36 -9.42
N ARG A 144 -4.69 -1.48 -9.59
CA ARG A 144 -4.15 -0.59 -8.54
C ARG A 144 -4.13 0.83 -9.03
N ALA A 145 -4.58 1.76 -8.18
CA ALA A 145 -4.40 3.19 -8.38
C ALA A 145 -3.34 3.71 -7.40
N TYR A 146 -2.30 4.32 -7.93
CA TYR A 146 -1.24 5.02 -7.21
C TYR A 146 -1.56 6.50 -7.27
N VAL A 147 -1.81 7.13 -6.13
CA VAL A 147 -2.33 8.50 -6.09
C VAL A 147 -1.60 9.33 -5.05
N THR A 148 -1.25 10.56 -5.41
CA THR A 148 -0.76 11.57 -4.47
C THR A 148 -1.17 12.97 -4.91
N ALA A 149 -0.94 13.97 -4.05
CA ALA A 149 -1.21 15.36 -4.38
C ALA A 149 -0.25 16.32 -3.67
N HIS A 150 0.03 17.42 -4.31
CA HIS A 150 0.43 18.65 -3.65
C HIS A 150 -0.82 19.36 -3.11
N GLY A 151 -1.21 18.97 -1.91
CA GLY A 151 -2.47 19.35 -1.27
C GLY A 151 -3.09 18.17 -0.53
N VAL A 152 -4.41 18.15 -0.44
CA VAL A 152 -5.21 17.00 0.01
C VAL A 152 -6.19 16.63 -1.08
N TYR A 153 -6.45 15.34 -1.26
CA TYR A 153 -7.31 14.90 -2.36
C TYR A 153 -8.44 13.96 -1.93
N GLU A 154 -9.48 13.92 -2.75
CA GLU A 154 -10.46 12.86 -2.83
C GLU A 154 -10.52 12.33 -4.27
N MET A 155 -10.42 11.01 -4.42
CA MET A 155 -10.53 10.34 -5.72
C MET A 155 -11.90 9.68 -5.86
N ARG A 156 -12.48 9.78 -7.06
CA ARG A 156 -13.68 9.02 -7.47
C ARG A 156 -13.39 8.27 -8.76
N LEU A 157 -13.91 7.05 -8.83
CA LEU A 157 -13.89 6.23 -10.04
C LEU A 157 -15.31 5.78 -10.34
N ASN A 158 -15.78 6.10 -11.55
CA ASN A 158 -17.15 5.81 -11.97
C ASN A 158 -18.22 6.34 -10.98
N GLY A 159 -17.97 7.54 -10.43
CA GLY A 159 -18.83 8.21 -9.45
C GLY A 159 -18.72 7.67 -8.01
N LYS A 160 -18.00 6.56 -7.78
CA LYS A 160 -17.78 5.99 -6.45
C LYS A 160 -16.49 6.54 -5.84
N ARG A 161 -16.52 6.88 -4.55
CA ARG A 161 -15.32 7.28 -3.81
C ARG A 161 -14.34 6.11 -3.72
N VAL A 162 -13.05 6.38 -3.95
CA VAL A 162 -11.97 5.40 -3.84
C VAL A 162 -11.29 5.55 -2.48
N GLY A 163 -11.19 4.43 -1.75
CA GLY A 163 -10.60 4.39 -0.41
C GLY A 163 -11.48 5.00 0.67
N GLU A 164 -11.07 4.80 1.91
CA GLU A 164 -11.75 5.30 3.12
C GLU A 164 -10.94 6.40 3.81
N ASP A 165 -9.72 6.65 3.34
CA ASP A 165 -8.82 7.65 3.93
C ASP A 165 -9.36 9.06 3.74
N HIS A 166 -9.07 9.91 4.72
CA HIS A 166 -9.36 11.34 4.67
C HIS A 166 -8.06 12.13 4.75
N MET A 167 -8.04 13.30 4.11
CA MET A 167 -6.89 14.21 4.12
C MET A 167 -5.63 13.58 3.49
N SER A 168 -5.81 12.64 2.56
CA SER A 168 -4.70 12.06 1.80
C SER A 168 -4.02 13.11 0.92
N PRO A 169 -2.70 12.99 0.69
CA PRO A 169 -1.76 11.95 1.09
C PRO A 169 -1.23 12.11 2.52
N GLY A 170 -1.68 13.10 3.29
CA GLY A 170 -1.16 13.48 4.59
C GLY A 170 -0.08 14.55 4.52
N TRP A 171 0.36 15.02 5.68
CA TRP A 171 1.37 16.06 5.77
C TRP A 171 2.78 15.47 5.87
N THR A 172 3.67 15.96 5.00
CA THR A 172 5.11 15.68 5.04
C THR A 172 5.90 16.95 4.79
N SER A 173 7.22 16.88 4.85
CA SER A 173 8.08 17.94 4.31
C SER A 173 8.13 17.79 2.78
N TYR A 174 7.19 18.41 2.09
CA TYR A 174 6.97 18.20 0.65
C TYR A 174 8.19 18.50 -0.24
N HIS A 175 9.15 19.29 0.23
CA HIS A 175 10.43 19.50 -0.48
C HIS A 175 11.35 18.27 -0.47
N HIS A 176 11.11 17.30 0.45
CA HIS A 176 11.96 16.13 0.63
C HIS A 176 11.22 14.82 0.42
N ARG A 177 9.92 14.80 0.71
CA ARG A 177 9.14 13.56 0.69
C ARG A 177 7.68 13.85 0.40
N LEU A 178 7.13 13.12 -0.56
CA LEU A 178 5.71 13.06 -0.84
C LEU A 178 5.24 11.61 -0.64
N GLN A 179 4.19 11.43 0.16
CA GLN A 179 3.55 10.12 0.31
C GLN A 179 2.58 9.91 -0.84
N TYR A 180 2.41 8.66 -1.25
CA TYR A 180 1.33 8.26 -2.14
C TYR A 180 0.52 7.14 -1.50
N GLN A 181 -0.73 7.01 -1.87
CA GLN A 181 -1.61 5.92 -1.50
C GLN A 181 -1.74 4.94 -2.66
N ILE A 182 -1.94 3.67 -2.32
CA ILE A 182 -2.28 2.62 -3.28
C ILE A 182 -3.66 2.11 -2.91
N TYR A 183 -4.55 2.10 -3.90
CA TYR A 183 -5.92 1.60 -3.73
C TYR A 183 -6.15 0.39 -4.63
N ASP A 184 -6.81 -0.63 -4.08
CA ASP A 184 -7.41 -1.68 -4.89
C ASP A 184 -8.67 -1.13 -5.54
N ILE A 185 -8.67 -1.06 -6.86
CA ILE A 185 -9.78 -0.55 -7.66
C ILE A 185 -10.37 -1.61 -8.58
N THR A 186 -9.99 -2.87 -8.39
CA THR A 186 -10.37 -4.00 -9.26
C THR A 186 -11.89 -4.06 -9.48
N GLU A 187 -12.65 -4.02 -8.40
CA GLU A 187 -14.12 -4.11 -8.43
C GLU A 187 -14.82 -2.79 -8.82
N LEU A 188 -14.06 -1.72 -9.01
CA LEU A 188 -14.60 -0.41 -9.40
C LEU A 188 -14.48 -0.14 -10.89
N LEU A 189 -13.66 -0.94 -11.60
CA LEU A 189 -13.45 -0.78 -13.03
C LEU A 189 -14.62 -1.35 -13.84
N ASP A 190 -14.89 -0.67 -14.96
CA ASP A 190 -15.80 -1.08 -16.02
C ASP A 190 -15.06 -1.03 -17.37
N LYS A 191 -15.73 -1.31 -18.47
CA LYS A 191 -15.20 -1.20 -19.83
C LYS A 191 -14.74 0.21 -20.17
N HIS A 192 -15.55 1.20 -19.77
CA HIS A 192 -15.26 2.62 -19.90
C HIS A 192 -15.28 3.25 -18.52
N ASN A 193 -14.24 3.93 -18.18
CA ASN A 193 -14.06 4.45 -16.84
C ASN A 193 -13.88 5.97 -16.86
N HIS A 194 -14.45 6.61 -15.85
CA HIS A 194 -14.29 8.02 -15.57
C HIS A 194 -13.66 8.18 -14.19
N VAL A 195 -12.48 8.79 -14.11
CA VAL A 195 -11.80 9.08 -12.87
C VAL A 195 -11.76 10.58 -12.63
N GLU A 196 -12.02 10.98 -11.37
CA GLU A 196 -11.96 12.36 -10.91
C GLU A 196 -11.12 12.44 -9.64
N ILE A 197 -10.26 13.47 -9.55
CA ILE A 197 -9.51 13.80 -8.36
C ILE A 197 -9.75 15.27 -8.02
N THR A 198 -10.43 15.53 -6.91
CA THR A 198 -10.59 16.87 -6.36
C THR A 198 -9.43 17.14 -5.42
N VAL A 199 -8.76 18.29 -5.57
CA VAL A 199 -7.58 18.63 -4.77
C VAL A 199 -7.82 19.93 -4.01
N GLY A 200 -7.74 19.86 -2.68
CA GLY A 200 -7.79 21.01 -1.79
C GLY A 200 -6.39 21.46 -1.34
N ASN A 201 -6.30 22.67 -0.79
CA ASN A 201 -5.04 23.29 -0.39
C ASN A 201 -4.24 22.47 0.62
N GLY A 202 -4.92 21.85 1.61
CA GLY A 202 -4.29 21.08 2.67
C GLY A 202 -3.15 21.83 3.35
N TRP A 203 -2.11 21.10 3.72
CA TRP A 203 -0.88 21.66 4.32
C TRP A 203 0.12 22.17 3.27
N TYR A 204 -0.09 21.87 2.00
CA TYR A 204 0.83 22.28 0.93
C TYR A 204 0.72 23.77 0.64
N LYS A 205 -0.49 24.25 0.38
CA LYS A 205 -0.80 25.65 0.05
C LYS A 205 -1.52 26.36 1.18
N GLY A 206 -2.25 25.63 2.04
CA GLY A 206 -3.10 26.19 3.09
C GLY A 206 -2.31 26.86 4.20
N ILE A 207 -3.05 27.44 5.14
CA ILE A 207 -2.49 28.13 6.30
C ILE A 207 -1.92 27.12 7.30
N ILE A 208 -0.67 27.30 7.70
CA ILE A 208 0.03 26.48 8.69
C ILE A 208 0.52 27.36 9.84
N GLY A 209 0.36 26.83 11.07
CA GLY A 209 0.88 27.47 12.28
C GLY A 209 0.04 28.67 12.77
N PHE A 210 0.56 29.34 13.79
CA PHE A 210 -0.17 30.37 14.55
C PHE A 210 -0.17 31.75 13.90
N ILE A 211 0.71 32.01 12.94
CA ILE A 211 0.90 33.32 12.33
C ILE A 211 0.19 33.49 11.00
N GLY A 212 -0.61 32.50 10.59
CA GLY A 212 -1.44 32.58 9.39
C GLY A 212 -0.68 32.57 8.07
N GLN A 213 0.54 32.02 8.05
CA GLN A 213 1.30 31.87 6.80
C GLN A 213 0.71 30.74 5.94
N SER A 214 0.63 30.99 4.64
CA SER A 214 0.22 30.02 3.63
C SER A 214 1.32 29.85 2.58
N GLU A 215 1.12 28.88 1.67
CA GLU A 215 2.00 28.62 0.52
C GLU A 215 3.44 28.24 0.88
N PHE A 216 3.62 27.59 2.04
CA PHE A 216 4.94 27.16 2.53
C PHE A 216 5.70 26.28 1.56
N TYR A 217 4.97 25.41 0.84
CA TYR A 217 5.57 24.44 -0.07
C TYR A 217 5.28 24.76 -1.53
N GLY A 218 4.29 25.56 -1.81
CA GLY A 218 3.95 25.97 -3.16
C GLY A 218 2.62 26.72 -3.25
N SER A 219 2.46 27.49 -4.32
CA SER A 219 1.30 28.34 -4.57
C SER A 219 0.19 27.68 -5.40
N ARG A 220 0.47 26.53 -6.01
CA ARG A 220 -0.49 25.78 -6.84
C ARG A 220 -0.59 24.33 -6.38
N VAL A 221 -1.80 23.89 -6.09
CA VAL A 221 -2.07 22.48 -5.82
C VAL A 221 -1.97 21.67 -7.09
N GLY A 222 -1.75 20.39 -6.95
CA GLY A 222 -1.62 19.47 -8.08
C GLY A 222 -1.85 18.03 -7.67
N THR A 223 -1.98 17.14 -8.63
CA THR A 223 -2.15 15.71 -8.40
C THR A 223 -1.33 14.89 -9.36
N PHE A 224 -1.03 13.68 -8.92
CA PHE A 224 -0.39 12.63 -9.68
C PHE A 224 -1.23 11.36 -9.53
N MET A 225 -1.43 10.62 -10.60
CA MET A 225 -2.11 9.34 -10.56
C MET A 225 -1.61 8.42 -11.67
N GLU A 226 -1.34 7.17 -11.32
CA GLU A 226 -1.24 6.05 -12.26
C GLU A 226 -2.24 4.96 -11.91
N ILE A 227 -2.83 4.34 -12.93
CA ILE A 227 -3.68 3.16 -12.78
C ILE A 227 -3.01 2.02 -13.53
N HIS A 228 -2.68 0.96 -12.80
CA HIS A 228 -2.13 -0.27 -13.35
C HIS A 228 -3.21 -1.34 -13.37
N VAL A 229 -3.52 -1.85 -14.55
CA VAL A 229 -4.52 -2.91 -14.74
C VAL A 229 -3.80 -4.17 -15.20
N PHE A 230 -3.94 -5.22 -14.41
CA PHE A 230 -3.34 -6.53 -14.68
C PHE A 230 -4.42 -7.47 -15.19
N TYR A 231 -4.17 -8.11 -16.30
CA TYR A 231 -5.07 -9.06 -16.94
C TYR A 231 -4.65 -10.50 -16.68
N GLU A 232 -5.60 -11.46 -16.76
CA GLU A 232 -5.30 -12.89 -16.50
C GLU A 232 -4.31 -13.51 -17.50
N ASP A 233 -4.19 -12.93 -18.68
CA ASP A 233 -3.31 -13.42 -19.75
C ASP A 233 -1.96 -12.68 -19.84
N GLY A 234 -1.66 -11.82 -18.86
CA GLY A 234 -0.42 -11.05 -18.73
C GLY A 234 -0.47 -9.70 -19.43
#